data_29575e56a6897ae385001b5d1691ca7f
#
_entry.id   29575e56a6897ae385001b5d1691ca7f
#
_cell.length_a   1.000
_cell.length_b   1.000
_cell.length_c   1.000
_cell.angle_alpha   90.00
_cell.angle_beta   90.00
_cell.angle_gamma   90.00
#
_symmetry.space_group_name_H-M   'P 1'
#
loop_
_entity.id
_entity.type
_entity.pdbx_description
1 polymer ?
#
loop_
_entity_poly.entity_id
_entity_poly.type
_entity_poly.pdbx_seq_one_letter_code
_entity_poly.pdbx_strand_id
1 'polypeptide(L)'
;KSNWKKNILSGKTWNEALHDGIYKNIKSIKSRSSFISEKNNSSVSISSLVSAIEVKEENTFELNLYSKTGMGDGQCANNPWLQEFPDPITRTTWDNYLTISEADAKNLNLYLEPSTFFNQSKNGADGGLNGKCAIITLDDRELKVPVMIQPGQAKGTVGLSFGYGRKRGVKEVMMTGVSGYELFKDS
;
A
#
# COMPACT_ATOMS: atom_id res chain seq x y z
N LYS A 1 20.98 -13.96 19.32
CA LYS A 1 21.45 -15.13 20.12
C LYS A 1 21.54 -14.80 21.61
N SER A 2 22.26 -13.78 22.04
CA SER A 2 22.40 -13.40 23.46
C SER A 2 21.06 -13.04 24.13
N ASN A 3 20.21 -12.28 23.44
CA ASN A 3 18.88 -11.90 23.93
C ASN A 3 17.96 -13.12 24.11
N TRP A 4 17.97 -14.07 23.19
CA TRP A 4 17.24 -15.32 23.32
C TRP A 4 17.68 -16.15 24.51
N LYS A 5 18.99 -16.29 24.68
CA LYS A 5 19.56 -17.01 25.82
C LYS A 5 19.14 -16.41 27.16
N LYS A 6 19.14 -15.07 27.24
CA LYS A 6 18.87 -14.35 28.49
C LYS A 6 17.38 -14.28 28.83
N ASN A 7 16.51 -14.03 27.81
CA ASN A 7 15.13 -13.64 28.07
C ASN A 7 14.09 -14.72 27.71
N ILE A 8 14.44 -15.66 26.86
CA ILE A 8 13.46 -16.61 26.30
C ILE A 8 13.77 -18.04 26.76
N LEU A 9 15.03 -18.48 26.62
CA LEU A 9 15.43 -19.84 26.97
C LEU A 9 15.59 -19.96 28.48
N SER A 10 14.56 -20.44 29.19
CA SER A 10 14.67 -20.79 30.58
C SER A 10 14.81 -22.31 30.69
N GLY A 11 15.98 -22.81 31.20
CA GLY A 11 16.21 -24.21 31.45
C GLY A 11 16.67 -25.07 30.27
N LYS A 12 16.82 -24.50 29.05
CA LYS A 12 17.42 -25.17 27.89
C LYS A 12 18.60 -24.42 27.34
N THR A 13 19.57 -25.16 26.80
CA THR A 13 20.69 -24.54 26.07
C THR A 13 20.26 -24.10 24.67
N TRP A 14 21.02 -23.18 24.08
CA TRP A 14 20.76 -22.73 22.72
C TRP A 14 20.81 -23.87 21.69
N ASN A 15 21.73 -24.82 21.87
CA ASN A 15 21.91 -25.94 20.94
C ASN A 15 20.75 -26.93 21.04
N GLU A 16 20.26 -27.19 22.21
CA GLU A 16 19.06 -28.03 22.43
C GLU A 16 17.83 -27.40 21.80
N ALA A 17 17.64 -26.09 21.95
CA ALA A 17 16.52 -25.38 21.35
C ALA A 17 16.57 -25.37 19.82
N LEU A 18 17.78 -25.29 19.24
CA LEU A 18 17.98 -25.41 17.78
C LEU A 18 17.73 -26.82 17.26
N HIS A 19 18.20 -27.84 18.00
CA HIS A 19 18.01 -29.24 17.64
C HIS A 19 16.53 -29.64 17.66
N ASP A 20 15.79 -29.19 18.68
CA ASP A 20 14.37 -29.48 18.82
C ASP A 20 13.48 -28.69 17.84
N GLY A 21 14.00 -27.58 17.27
CA GLY A 21 13.27 -26.73 16.34
C GLY A 21 12.08 -25.96 16.94
N ILE A 22 11.68 -26.32 18.17
CA ILE A 22 10.56 -25.73 18.89
C ILE A 22 10.96 -25.48 20.35
N TYR A 23 10.70 -24.28 20.84
CA TYR A 23 10.81 -23.95 22.23
C TYR A 23 9.43 -23.68 22.85
N LYS A 24 8.96 -24.59 23.69
CA LYS A 24 7.71 -24.41 24.45
C LYS A 24 8.02 -23.78 25.80
N ASN A 25 7.85 -22.48 25.92
CA ASN A 25 7.86 -21.81 27.22
C ASN A 25 6.47 -21.99 27.87
N ILE A 26 6.28 -23.05 28.61
CA ILE A 26 5.04 -23.28 29.37
C ILE A 26 5.12 -22.50 30.69
N LYS A 27 5.34 -21.21 30.65
CA LYS A 27 4.77 -20.36 31.67
C LYS A 27 3.30 -20.27 31.33
N SER A 28 2.44 -20.90 32.13
CA SER A 28 1.01 -20.73 32.00
C SER A 28 0.74 -19.23 31.90
N ILE A 29 0.47 -18.77 30.69
CA ILE A 29 -0.19 -17.50 30.51
C ILE A 29 -1.52 -17.75 31.20
N LYS A 30 -1.67 -17.28 32.43
CA LYS A 30 -3.00 -17.12 33.00
C LYS A 30 -3.69 -16.27 32.00
N SER A 31 -4.50 -16.89 31.15
CA SER A 31 -5.36 -16.16 30.25
C SER A 31 -6.18 -15.28 31.17
N ARG A 32 -5.84 -14.00 31.22
CA ARG A 32 -6.76 -13.00 31.68
C ARG A 32 -7.86 -12.97 30.65
N SER A 33 -8.74 -13.94 30.70
CA SER A 33 -10.06 -13.87 30.10
C SER A 33 -10.95 -12.98 30.95
N SER A 34 -10.46 -11.79 31.27
CA SER A 34 -11.35 -10.66 31.46
C SER A 34 -11.43 -9.98 30.10
N PHE A 35 -12.25 -10.51 29.21
CA PHE A 35 -12.95 -9.63 28.31
C PHE A 35 -13.71 -8.69 29.24
N ILE A 36 -13.07 -7.59 29.64
CA ILE A 36 -13.77 -6.45 30.11
C ILE A 36 -14.53 -6.00 28.85
N SER A 37 -15.78 -6.49 28.75
CA SER A 37 -16.79 -5.82 27.97
C SER A 37 -16.99 -4.47 28.69
N GLU A 38 -16.04 -3.56 28.56
CA GLU A 38 -16.35 -2.18 28.70
C GLU A 38 -17.35 -1.90 27.60
N LYS A 39 -18.63 -1.97 27.98
CA LYS A 39 -19.66 -1.24 27.28
C LYS A 39 -19.31 0.23 27.42
N ASN A 40 -18.32 0.66 26.66
CA ASN A 40 -18.16 2.05 26.34
C ASN A 40 -19.39 2.43 25.49
N ASN A 41 -20.50 2.68 26.17
CA ASN A 41 -21.58 3.47 25.63
C ASN A 41 -21.08 4.92 25.44
N SER A 42 -19.95 5.10 24.77
CA SER A 42 -19.66 6.36 24.14
C SER A 42 -20.66 6.46 22.99
N SER A 43 -21.80 7.06 23.25
CA SER A 43 -22.70 7.57 22.24
C SER A 43 -21.90 8.63 21.45
N VAL A 44 -21.07 8.18 20.52
CA VAL A 44 -20.42 9.10 19.59
C VAL A 44 -21.58 9.72 18.81
N SER A 45 -21.83 11.00 19.08
CA SER A 45 -22.89 11.72 18.40
C SER A 45 -22.56 11.75 16.91
N ILE A 46 -23.50 11.37 16.06
CA ILE A 46 -23.34 11.46 14.60
C ILE A 46 -22.96 12.90 14.21
N SER A 47 -23.49 13.90 14.92
CA SER A 47 -23.15 15.30 14.69
C SER A 47 -21.66 15.61 14.95
N SER A 48 -21.05 14.99 15.97
CA SER A 48 -19.62 15.16 16.23
C SER A 48 -18.74 14.47 15.17
N LEU A 49 -19.19 13.35 14.62
CA LEU A 49 -18.52 12.70 13.49
C LEU A 49 -18.62 13.52 12.22
N VAL A 50 -19.82 14.07 11.94
CA VAL A 50 -20.03 14.93 10.75
C VAL A 50 -19.22 16.22 10.86
N SER A 51 -19.11 16.83 12.04
CA SER A 51 -18.29 18.03 12.23
C SER A 51 -16.78 17.78 12.17
N ALA A 52 -16.36 16.52 12.37
CA ALA A 52 -14.96 16.12 12.22
C ALA A 52 -14.57 15.83 10.75
N ILE A 53 -15.54 15.74 9.84
CA ILE A 53 -15.28 15.64 8.42
C ILE A 53 -14.90 17.03 7.93
N GLU A 54 -13.61 17.22 7.69
CA GLU A 54 -13.11 18.46 7.10
C GLU A 54 -13.77 18.68 5.72
N VAL A 55 -14.23 19.92 5.49
CA VAL A 55 -14.75 20.29 4.17
C VAL A 55 -13.57 20.28 3.21
N LYS A 56 -13.70 19.46 2.18
CA LYS A 56 -12.68 19.34 1.14
C LYS A 56 -12.46 20.70 0.46
N GLU A 57 -11.22 21.15 0.46
CA GLU A 57 -10.85 22.34 -0.32
C GLU A 57 -10.99 22.08 -1.84
N GLU A 58 -11.35 23.09 -2.60
CA GLU A 58 -11.39 22.99 -4.06
C GLU A 58 -9.98 22.62 -4.58
N ASN A 59 -9.93 21.68 -5.53
CA ASN A 59 -8.71 21.13 -6.14
C ASN A 59 -7.84 20.24 -5.24
N THR A 60 -8.34 19.76 -4.10
CA THR A 60 -7.70 18.73 -3.32
C THR A 60 -8.28 17.35 -3.62
N PHE A 61 -7.45 16.32 -3.46
CA PHE A 61 -7.85 14.91 -3.66
C PHE A 61 -7.72 14.14 -2.35
N GLU A 62 -8.65 13.24 -2.11
CA GLU A 62 -8.51 12.25 -1.06
C GLU A 62 -7.58 11.14 -1.53
N LEU A 63 -6.48 10.94 -0.82
CA LEU A 63 -5.54 9.86 -1.11
C LEU A 63 -5.90 8.60 -0.33
N ASN A 64 -6.21 7.53 -1.04
CA ASN A 64 -6.40 6.21 -0.48
C ASN A 64 -5.15 5.36 -0.69
N LEU A 65 -4.49 4.99 0.40
CA LEU A 65 -3.36 4.07 0.39
C LEU A 65 -3.85 2.65 0.69
N TYR A 66 -3.53 1.69 -0.18
CA TYR A 66 -4.07 0.34 -0.07
C TYR A 66 -3.03 -0.75 -0.38
N SER A 67 -3.31 -1.96 0.08
CA SER A 67 -2.51 -3.15 -0.20
C SER A 67 -3.04 -3.88 -1.44
N LYS A 68 -2.17 -4.17 -2.40
CA LYS A 68 -2.50 -5.01 -3.56
C LYS A 68 -2.58 -6.48 -3.20
N THR A 69 -3.39 -7.25 -3.91
CA THR A 69 -3.53 -8.70 -3.71
C THR A 69 -2.20 -9.44 -3.87
N GLY A 70 -1.40 -9.11 -4.89
CA GLY A 70 -0.13 -9.79 -5.14
C GLY A 70 1.00 -9.32 -4.22
N MET A 71 1.19 -8.02 -4.10
CA MET A 71 2.33 -7.43 -3.40
C MET A 71 2.05 -7.18 -1.91
N GLY A 72 0.78 -7.12 -1.50
CA GLY A 72 0.37 -6.79 -0.14
C GLY A 72 0.90 -5.44 0.32
N ASP A 73 1.43 -5.41 1.52
CA ASP A 73 2.10 -4.24 2.10
C ASP A 73 3.59 -4.13 1.72
N GLY A 74 4.11 -5.09 0.97
CA GLY A 74 5.50 -5.15 0.53
C GLY A 74 6.42 -6.03 1.38
N GLN A 75 5.92 -6.80 2.34
CA GLN A 75 6.75 -7.73 3.12
C GLN A 75 7.51 -8.70 2.22
N CYS A 76 6.86 -9.17 1.15
CA CYS A 76 7.45 -10.08 0.18
C CYS A 76 7.98 -9.42 -1.09
N ALA A 77 8.23 -8.10 -1.08
CA ALA A 77 8.68 -7.36 -2.26
C ALA A 77 10.06 -7.81 -2.82
N ASN A 78 10.82 -8.59 -2.05
CA ASN A 78 12.07 -9.20 -2.52
C ASN A 78 11.85 -10.41 -3.45
N ASN A 79 10.62 -10.88 -3.59
CA ASN A 79 10.30 -11.99 -4.45
C ASN A 79 9.99 -11.48 -5.88
N PRO A 80 10.86 -11.75 -6.90
CA PRO A 80 10.65 -11.27 -8.26
C PRO A 80 9.39 -11.84 -8.89
N TRP A 81 8.98 -13.05 -8.54
CA TRP A 81 7.76 -13.65 -9.07
C TRP A 81 6.50 -12.89 -8.66
N LEU A 82 6.49 -12.28 -7.46
CA LEU A 82 5.42 -11.39 -7.06
C LEU A 82 5.42 -10.08 -7.83
N GLN A 83 6.60 -9.58 -8.21
CA GLN A 83 6.72 -8.41 -9.07
C GLN A 83 6.19 -8.70 -10.50
N GLU A 84 6.40 -9.91 -10.99
CA GLU A 84 5.91 -10.37 -12.29
C GLU A 84 4.43 -10.74 -12.28
N PHE A 85 3.86 -11.00 -11.10
CA PHE A 85 2.47 -11.39 -10.95
C PHE A 85 1.55 -10.24 -11.34
N PRO A 86 0.71 -10.40 -12.39
CA PRO A 86 -0.13 -9.30 -12.87
C PRO A 86 -1.22 -8.95 -11.86
N ASP A 87 -1.45 -7.67 -11.71
CA ASP A 87 -2.63 -7.20 -10.97
C ASP A 87 -3.91 -7.80 -11.57
N PRO A 88 -4.82 -8.36 -10.76
CA PRO A 88 -6.01 -9.04 -11.28
C PRO A 88 -6.95 -8.14 -12.06
N ILE A 89 -6.94 -6.83 -11.81
CA ILE A 89 -7.81 -5.85 -12.46
C ILE A 89 -7.10 -5.18 -13.62
N THR A 90 -5.96 -4.56 -13.39
CA THR A 90 -5.27 -3.71 -14.36
C THR A 90 -4.27 -4.47 -15.24
N ARG A 91 -3.90 -5.69 -14.86
CA ARG A 91 -2.85 -6.51 -15.49
C ARG A 91 -1.45 -5.90 -15.48
N THR A 92 -1.24 -4.84 -14.71
CA THR A 92 0.07 -4.20 -14.55
C THR A 92 1.00 -5.07 -13.72
N THR A 93 2.24 -5.16 -14.13
CA THR A 93 3.34 -5.84 -13.43
C THR A 93 4.47 -4.85 -13.14
N TRP A 94 5.35 -5.18 -12.22
CA TRP A 94 6.60 -4.48 -11.93
C TRP A 94 6.48 -3.01 -11.47
N ASP A 95 5.27 -2.46 -11.31
CA ASP A 95 5.09 -1.07 -10.92
C ASP A 95 3.81 -0.87 -10.10
N ASN A 96 3.76 0.20 -9.33
CA ASN A 96 2.53 0.76 -8.80
C ASN A 96 2.18 2.05 -9.55
N TYR A 97 0.95 2.46 -9.42
CA TYR A 97 0.37 3.55 -10.18
C TYR A 97 -0.69 4.27 -9.35
N LEU A 98 -0.93 5.52 -9.72
CA LEU A 98 -2.01 6.32 -9.16
C LEU A 98 -3.30 6.01 -9.91
N THR A 99 -4.28 5.45 -9.23
CA THR A 99 -5.63 5.31 -9.80
C THR A 99 -6.38 6.63 -9.68
N ILE A 100 -7.08 7.02 -10.74
CA ILE A 100 -7.83 8.27 -10.82
C ILE A 100 -9.10 8.08 -11.64
N SER A 101 -10.13 8.86 -11.35
CA SER A 101 -11.35 8.87 -12.16
C SER A 101 -11.10 9.43 -13.55
N GLU A 102 -11.86 8.97 -14.54
CA GLU A 102 -11.77 9.48 -15.92
C GLU A 102 -12.05 10.98 -15.98
N ALA A 103 -13.02 11.46 -15.19
CA ALA A 103 -13.39 12.87 -15.16
C ALA A 103 -12.25 13.74 -14.62
N ASP A 104 -11.61 13.33 -13.53
CA ASP A 104 -10.49 14.07 -12.95
C ASP A 104 -9.26 14.00 -13.85
N ALA A 105 -9.01 12.85 -14.47
CA ALA A 105 -7.92 12.71 -15.44
C ALA A 105 -8.07 13.64 -16.63
N LYS A 106 -9.30 13.85 -17.13
CA LYS A 106 -9.59 14.83 -18.18
C LYS A 106 -9.33 16.26 -17.72
N ASN A 107 -9.81 16.61 -16.53
CA ASN A 107 -9.62 17.95 -15.95
C ASN A 107 -8.13 18.28 -15.75
N LEU A 108 -7.33 17.30 -15.37
CA LEU A 108 -5.88 17.44 -15.15
C LEU A 108 -5.02 17.23 -16.41
N ASN A 109 -5.64 17.06 -17.59
CA ASN A 109 -4.95 16.72 -18.84
C ASN A 109 -4.09 15.44 -18.76
N LEU A 110 -4.46 14.53 -17.90
CA LEU A 110 -3.82 13.21 -17.75
C LEU A 110 -4.46 12.15 -18.64
N TYR A 111 -5.63 12.44 -19.20
CA TYR A 111 -6.35 11.56 -20.10
C TYR A 111 -5.73 11.55 -21.48
N LEU A 112 -5.52 10.35 -22.06
CA LEU A 112 -5.16 10.19 -23.46
C LEU A 112 -6.40 9.74 -24.22
N GLU A 113 -6.75 10.47 -25.29
CA GLU A 113 -7.86 10.10 -26.14
C GLU A 113 -7.63 8.72 -26.81
N PRO A 114 -8.67 7.88 -26.95
CA PRO A 114 -8.55 6.56 -27.54
C PRO A 114 -7.92 6.54 -28.94
N SER A 115 -8.13 7.60 -29.74
CA SER A 115 -7.49 7.74 -31.05
C SER A 115 -5.97 7.86 -30.95
N THR A 116 -5.47 8.51 -29.92
CA THR A 116 -4.03 8.60 -29.64
C THR A 116 -3.47 7.27 -29.13
N PHE A 117 -4.29 6.52 -28.39
CA PHE A 117 -3.97 5.19 -27.92
C PHE A 117 -3.77 4.20 -29.06
N PHE A 118 -4.69 4.18 -30.03
CA PHE A 118 -4.57 3.30 -31.20
C PHE A 118 -3.35 3.65 -32.07
N ASN A 119 -2.96 4.90 -32.15
CA ASN A 119 -1.76 5.32 -32.87
C ASN A 119 -0.47 4.98 -32.13
N GLN A 120 -0.47 4.96 -30.79
CA GLN A 120 0.65 4.51 -29.98
C GLN A 120 0.76 2.98 -29.93
N SER A 121 -0.35 2.26 -30.01
CA SER A 121 -0.38 0.79 -30.06
C SER A 121 0.38 0.23 -31.26
N LYS A 122 0.46 0.97 -32.35
CA LYS A 122 1.33 0.58 -33.49
C LYS A 122 2.82 0.56 -33.14
N ASN A 123 3.20 1.15 -32.01
CA ASN A 123 4.58 1.18 -31.51
C ASN A 123 4.79 0.24 -30.30
N GLY A 124 3.86 -0.68 -30.03
CA GLY A 124 4.02 -1.73 -29.00
C GLY A 124 3.84 -1.27 -27.56
N ALA A 125 3.30 -0.09 -27.29
CA ALA A 125 2.92 0.35 -25.96
C ALA A 125 1.52 -0.16 -25.62
N ASP A 126 1.41 -1.41 -25.25
CA ASP A 126 0.16 -2.01 -24.80
C ASP A 126 -0.26 -1.38 -23.46
N GLY A 127 -1.14 -0.46 -23.52
CA GLY A 127 -2.16 0.06 -22.66
C GLY A 127 -2.27 -0.27 -21.18
N GLY A 128 -1.22 -0.67 -20.53
CA GLY A 128 -1.24 -0.89 -19.08
C GLY A 128 -1.43 0.43 -18.32
N LEU A 129 -0.57 1.39 -18.61
CA LEU A 129 -0.62 2.73 -18.03
C LEU A 129 -0.90 3.74 -19.12
N ASN A 130 -1.60 4.82 -18.82
CA ASN A 130 -1.99 5.83 -19.81
C ASN A 130 -0.81 6.66 -20.36
N GLY A 131 0.41 6.26 -20.06
CA GLY A 131 1.63 6.89 -20.56
C GLY A 131 1.94 8.26 -19.94
N LYS A 132 1.12 8.73 -19.02
CA LYS A 132 1.34 9.98 -18.29
C LYS A 132 1.65 9.73 -16.83
N CYS A 133 2.39 10.66 -16.22
CA CYS A 133 2.68 10.66 -14.79
C CYS A 133 2.04 11.89 -14.13
N ALA A 134 1.62 11.73 -12.89
CA ALA A 134 1.21 12.81 -12.01
C ALA A 134 2.27 13.00 -10.91
N ILE A 135 2.32 14.19 -10.36
CA ILE A 135 3.05 14.48 -9.13
C ILE A 135 2.03 14.58 -8.01
N ILE A 136 2.17 13.73 -7.01
CA ILE A 136 1.39 13.80 -5.77
C ILE A 136 2.18 14.66 -4.81
N THR A 137 1.58 15.75 -4.35
CA THR A 137 2.16 16.61 -3.32
C THR A 137 1.33 16.45 -2.05
N LEU A 138 1.97 16.06 -0.96
CA LEU A 138 1.38 15.99 0.37
C LEU A 138 2.35 16.61 1.36
N ASP A 139 1.97 17.73 1.94
CA ASP A 139 2.85 18.60 2.72
C ASP A 139 4.13 18.95 1.91
N ASP A 140 5.31 18.66 2.47
CA ASP A 140 6.61 18.91 1.84
C ASP A 140 7.13 17.72 1.00
N ARG A 141 6.29 16.72 0.73
CA ARG A 141 6.67 15.50 0.00
C ARG A 141 6.05 15.47 -1.38
N GLU A 142 6.86 15.15 -2.36
CA GLU A 142 6.44 15.00 -3.75
C GLU A 142 6.82 13.61 -4.28
N LEU A 143 5.85 12.93 -4.88
CA LEU A 143 6.07 11.65 -5.55
C LEU A 143 5.57 11.72 -7.00
N LYS A 144 6.45 11.40 -7.94
CA LYS A 144 6.07 11.24 -9.34
C LYS A 144 5.62 9.81 -9.59
N VAL A 145 4.37 9.64 -10.04
CA VAL A 145 3.71 8.34 -10.16
C VAL A 145 3.06 8.20 -11.54
N PRO A 146 3.18 7.04 -12.21
CA PRO A 146 2.39 6.77 -13.41
C PRO A 146 0.89 6.78 -13.09
N VAL A 147 0.08 7.17 -14.06
CA VAL A 147 -1.37 7.29 -13.89
C VAL A 147 -2.10 6.16 -14.57
N MET A 148 -3.06 5.56 -13.85
CA MET A 148 -4.02 4.59 -14.35
C MET A 148 -5.43 5.14 -14.19
N ILE A 149 -6.16 5.27 -15.29
CA ILE A 149 -7.57 5.65 -15.23
C ILE A 149 -8.38 4.44 -14.83
N GLN A 150 -9.13 4.59 -13.75
CA GLN A 150 -10.00 3.53 -13.25
C GLN A 150 -11.47 3.92 -13.45
N PRO A 151 -12.17 3.27 -14.40
CA PRO A 151 -13.59 3.50 -14.59
C PRO A 151 -14.38 3.20 -13.31
N GLY A 152 -15.32 4.08 -12.98
CA GLY A 152 -16.16 3.93 -11.79
C GLY A 152 -15.55 4.46 -10.48
N GLN A 153 -14.31 4.93 -10.49
CA GLN A 153 -13.73 5.59 -9.33
C GLN A 153 -14.42 6.92 -9.04
N ALA A 154 -14.64 7.23 -7.77
CA ALA A 154 -15.26 8.47 -7.34
C ALA A 154 -14.40 9.69 -7.72
N LYS A 155 -15.03 10.77 -8.12
CA LYS A 155 -14.34 12.04 -8.39
C LYS A 155 -13.70 12.59 -7.13
N GLY A 156 -12.54 13.21 -7.30
CA GLY A 156 -11.78 13.80 -6.22
C GLY A 156 -11.12 12.78 -5.30
N THR A 157 -11.03 11.51 -5.69
CA THR A 157 -10.28 10.48 -4.97
C THR A 157 -9.18 9.90 -5.84
N VAL A 158 -8.05 9.60 -5.25
CA VAL A 158 -6.93 8.92 -5.89
C VAL A 158 -6.44 7.77 -5.04
N GLY A 159 -5.98 6.71 -5.67
CA GLY A 159 -5.49 5.53 -4.96
C GLY A 159 -4.05 5.21 -5.32
N LEU A 160 -3.23 4.87 -4.32
CA LEU A 160 -1.85 4.41 -4.50
C LEU A 160 -1.60 3.16 -3.66
N SER A 161 -1.04 2.13 -4.28
CA SER A 161 -0.76 0.89 -3.56
C SER A 161 0.58 0.92 -2.84
N PHE A 162 0.63 0.24 -1.68
CA PHE A 162 1.87 -0.09 -0.98
C PHE A 162 2.69 -1.18 -1.71
N GLY A 163 3.89 -1.43 -1.22
CA GLY A 163 4.70 -2.60 -1.56
C GLY A 163 5.79 -2.36 -2.58
N TYR A 164 5.90 -1.17 -3.13
CA TYR A 164 6.88 -0.77 -4.14
C TYR A 164 7.82 0.32 -3.64
N GLY A 165 8.76 0.75 -4.48
CA GLY A 165 9.65 1.87 -4.20
C GLY A 165 10.79 1.55 -3.23
N ARG A 166 11.19 0.29 -3.07
CA ARG A 166 12.34 -0.09 -2.26
C ARG A 166 13.63 0.41 -2.87
N LYS A 167 14.45 1.06 -2.06
CA LYS A 167 15.75 1.63 -2.45
C LYS A 167 16.94 0.82 -1.92
N ARG A 168 16.71 -0.20 -1.07
CA ARG A 168 17.74 -1.01 -0.43
C ARG A 168 17.26 -2.44 -0.18
N GLY A 169 18.21 -3.37 -0.14
CA GLY A 169 17.95 -4.76 0.23
C GLY A 169 17.36 -5.64 -0.88
N VAL A 170 17.26 -5.11 -2.10
CA VAL A 170 16.81 -5.84 -3.30
C VAL A 170 17.81 -5.61 -4.43
N LYS A 171 17.76 -6.46 -5.46
CA LYS A 171 18.53 -6.22 -6.70
C LYS A 171 18.03 -4.94 -7.36
N GLU A 172 18.92 -4.22 -8.03
CA GLU A 172 18.59 -2.95 -8.70
C GLU A 172 17.42 -3.06 -9.67
N VAL A 173 17.34 -4.13 -10.43
CA VAL A 173 16.23 -4.43 -11.36
C VAL A 173 14.88 -4.59 -10.67
N MET A 174 14.84 -4.78 -9.37
CA MET A 174 13.63 -4.91 -8.56
C MET A 174 13.26 -3.60 -7.85
N MET A 175 14.06 -2.56 -8.00
CA MET A 175 13.82 -1.24 -7.41
C MET A 175 12.84 -0.45 -8.29
N THR A 176 11.60 -0.92 -8.35
CA THR A 176 10.55 -0.36 -9.21
C THR A 176 9.47 0.33 -8.40
N GLY A 177 8.76 1.24 -9.06
CA GLY A 177 7.65 1.97 -8.47
C GLY A 177 8.05 3.01 -7.43
N VAL A 178 7.06 3.49 -6.71
CA VAL A 178 7.21 4.50 -5.66
C VAL A 178 6.72 3.98 -4.31
N SER A 179 7.30 4.48 -3.23
CA SER A 179 6.91 4.08 -1.89
C SER A 179 5.69 4.87 -1.40
N GLY A 180 4.52 4.21 -1.34
CA GLY A 180 3.33 4.80 -0.73
C GLY A 180 3.51 5.12 0.76
N TYR A 181 4.45 4.47 1.44
CA TYR A 181 4.77 4.77 2.84
C TYR A 181 5.37 6.16 3.06
N GLU A 182 5.93 6.78 2.02
CA GLU A 182 6.42 8.16 2.12
C GLU A 182 5.27 9.16 2.33
N LEU A 183 4.05 8.80 1.93
CA LEU A 183 2.84 9.60 2.10
C LEU A 183 1.98 9.15 3.29
N PHE A 184 2.33 8.03 3.92
CA PHE A 184 1.59 7.51 5.06
C PHE A 184 1.91 8.35 6.31
N LYS A 185 0.87 8.72 7.03
CA LYS A 185 0.95 9.38 8.34
C LYS A 185 0.19 8.53 9.35
N ASP A 186 0.83 8.27 10.49
CA ASP A 186 0.13 7.76 11.65
C ASP A 186 -0.75 8.89 12.20
N SER A 187 -2.05 8.65 12.27
CA SER A 187 -3.05 9.56 12.83
C SER A 187 -3.12 9.44 14.35
#